data_8055bb025601d5e5d56aa2b13bdb7bff
#
_entry.id   8055bb025601d5e5d56aa2b13bdb7bff
#
_cell.length_a   1.000
_cell.length_b   1.000
_cell.length_c   1.000
_cell.angle_alpha   90.00
_cell.angle_beta   90.00
_cell.angle_gamma   90.00
#
_symmetry.space_group_name_H-M   'P 1'
#
loop_
_entity.id
_entity.type
_entity.pdbx_description
1 polymer ?
#
loop_
_entity_poly.entity_id
_entity_poly.type
_entity_poly.pdbx_seq_one_letter_code
_entity_poly.pdbx_strand_id
1 'polypeptide(L)'
;MAKRGGQNKGKVVGAKRAFTEAQIQGLRLALTTKGMVRDLALFETALSTMLRSGDLVRLKVSDVRDSLGQMKRSFTIRMEKTSKPVEVTISETAREAIEALIAHNGIDDQHYLFTAPTRPKGEHMASVTYRKLVKDWCRLIHLDPAQYSTHSLRRTRPSIIYRRTGNLRSIQLLLGHSNIGMTQRYLGIEEEDALDLARQHEV
;
A
#
# COMPACT_ATOMS: atom_id res chain seq x y z
N MET A 1 2.35 13.56 32.87
CA MET A 1 2.04 13.25 31.47
C MET A 1 1.50 11.81 31.40
N ALA A 2 0.21 11.62 31.23
CA ALA A 2 -0.43 10.31 31.22
C ALA A 2 -0.24 9.64 29.84
N LYS A 3 0.40 8.46 29.82
CA LYS A 3 0.45 7.57 28.62
C LYS A 3 -0.98 7.17 28.26
N ARG A 4 -1.50 7.63 27.13
CA ARG A 4 -2.75 7.09 26.55
C ARG A 4 -2.54 5.59 26.25
N GLY A 5 -3.03 4.73 27.14
CA GLY A 5 -3.09 3.29 26.94
C GLY A 5 -3.99 2.98 25.72
N GLY A 6 -3.47 2.15 24.80
CA GLY A 6 -4.18 1.82 23.57
C GLY A 6 -5.50 1.10 23.83
N GLN A 7 -6.55 1.52 23.15
CA GLN A 7 -7.94 1.03 23.22
C GLN A 7 -8.16 -0.44 22.78
N ASN A 8 -7.11 -1.24 22.62
CA ASN A 8 -7.19 -2.62 22.08
C ASN A 8 -6.65 -3.69 23.05
N LYS A 9 -6.60 -3.44 24.36
CA LYS A 9 -6.29 -4.51 25.33
C LYS A 9 -7.39 -5.57 25.28
N GLY A 10 -7.05 -6.77 24.77
CA GLY A 10 -7.92 -7.98 24.81
C GLY A 10 -8.69 -8.31 23.53
N LYS A 11 -8.62 -7.53 22.46
CA LYS A 11 -9.19 -7.94 21.15
C LYS A 11 -8.08 -8.52 20.29
N VAL A 12 -8.14 -9.82 19.98
CA VAL A 12 -7.37 -10.43 18.89
C VAL A 12 -7.91 -9.82 17.59
N VAL A 13 -7.29 -8.74 17.14
CA VAL A 13 -7.61 -8.15 15.85
C VAL A 13 -6.91 -9.01 14.80
N GLY A 14 -7.64 -9.94 14.19
CA GLY A 14 -7.16 -10.77 13.10
C GLY A 14 -6.52 -9.92 12.00
N ALA A 15 -5.55 -10.49 11.28
CA ALA A 15 -4.87 -9.79 10.20
C ALA A 15 -5.89 -9.32 9.15
N LYS A 16 -5.82 -8.06 8.73
CA LYS A 16 -6.71 -7.51 7.69
C LYS A 16 -6.50 -8.24 6.36
N ARG A 17 -7.59 -8.50 5.64
CA ARG A 17 -7.56 -9.24 4.37
C ARG A 17 -6.79 -8.48 3.29
N ALA A 18 -6.05 -9.20 2.44
CA ALA A 18 -5.57 -8.67 1.19
C ALA A 18 -6.72 -8.54 0.19
N PHE A 19 -6.62 -7.61 -0.77
CA PHE A 19 -7.58 -7.54 -1.87
C PHE A 19 -7.33 -8.66 -2.88
N THR A 20 -8.39 -9.18 -3.47
CA THR A 20 -8.31 -10.08 -4.62
C THR A 20 -8.07 -9.29 -5.92
N GLU A 21 -7.61 -9.95 -6.97
CA GLU A 21 -7.41 -9.31 -8.28
C GLU A 21 -8.71 -8.72 -8.83
N ALA A 22 -9.84 -9.42 -8.68
CA ALA A 22 -11.15 -8.90 -9.08
C ALA A 22 -11.56 -7.63 -8.29
N GLN A 23 -11.28 -7.58 -6.97
CA GLN A 23 -11.53 -6.40 -6.14
C GLN A 23 -10.64 -5.22 -6.54
N ILE A 24 -9.38 -5.48 -6.92
CA ILE A 24 -8.47 -4.45 -7.46
C ILE A 24 -9.06 -3.85 -8.73
N GLN A 25 -9.49 -4.68 -9.68
CA GLN A 25 -10.11 -4.20 -10.92
C GLN A 25 -11.41 -3.43 -10.66
N GLY A 26 -12.26 -3.92 -9.75
CA GLY A 26 -13.46 -3.22 -9.35
C GLY A 26 -13.19 -1.82 -8.75
N LEU A 27 -12.16 -1.71 -7.89
CA LEU A 27 -11.75 -0.42 -7.32
C LEU A 27 -11.18 0.53 -8.38
N ARG A 28 -10.33 0.04 -9.30
CA ARG A 28 -9.85 0.83 -10.43
C ARG A 28 -11.00 1.44 -11.23
N LEU A 29 -11.91 0.57 -11.65
CA LEU A 29 -13.07 1.01 -12.44
C LEU A 29 -13.91 2.04 -11.65
N ALA A 30 -14.21 1.79 -10.41
CA ALA A 30 -15.02 2.69 -9.59
C ALA A 30 -14.35 4.06 -9.39
N LEU A 31 -13.05 4.09 -9.09
CA LEU A 31 -12.28 5.32 -8.90
C LEU A 31 -12.15 6.11 -10.20
N THR A 32 -11.87 5.44 -11.31
CA THR A 32 -11.78 6.04 -12.65
C THR A 32 -13.12 6.63 -13.09
N THR A 33 -14.20 5.85 -13.02
CA THR A 33 -15.53 6.29 -13.44
C THR A 33 -16.03 7.50 -12.65
N LYS A 34 -15.65 7.59 -11.36
CA LYS A 34 -16.00 8.74 -10.50
C LYS A 34 -15.05 9.93 -10.63
N GLY A 35 -14.04 9.87 -11.49
CA GLY A 35 -13.04 10.94 -11.64
C GLY A 35 -12.21 11.21 -10.38
N MET A 36 -12.03 10.20 -9.52
CA MET A 36 -11.31 10.34 -8.24
C MET A 36 -9.79 10.25 -8.45
N VAL A 37 -9.22 11.21 -9.19
CA VAL A 37 -7.82 11.19 -9.68
C VAL A 37 -6.81 10.98 -8.55
N ARG A 38 -6.91 11.74 -7.45
CA ARG A 38 -6.02 11.58 -6.29
C ARG A 38 -6.13 10.20 -5.66
N ASP A 39 -7.33 9.71 -5.50
CA ASP A 39 -7.61 8.45 -4.83
C ASP A 39 -7.13 7.26 -5.68
N LEU A 40 -7.28 7.34 -7.00
CA LEU A 40 -6.74 6.35 -7.94
C LEU A 40 -5.20 6.33 -7.88
N ALA A 41 -4.55 7.50 -7.93
CA ALA A 41 -3.10 7.58 -7.80
C ALA A 41 -2.60 7.04 -6.46
N LEU A 42 -3.27 7.37 -5.35
CA LEU A 42 -2.94 6.85 -4.02
C LEU A 42 -3.12 5.32 -3.93
N PHE A 43 -4.19 4.79 -4.50
CA PHE A 43 -4.48 3.36 -4.56
C PHE A 43 -3.42 2.59 -5.37
N GLU A 44 -3.12 3.03 -6.60
CA GLU A 44 -2.12 2.38 -7.46
C GLU A 44 -0.71 2.47 -6.87
N THR A 45 -0.35 3.62 -6.32
CA THR A 45 0.95 3.79 -5.65
C THR A 45 1.08 2.87 -4.44
N ALA A 46 0.02 2.73 -3.63
CA ALA A 46 0.01 1.84 -2.48
C ALA A 46 0.20 0.37 -2.86
N LEU A 47 -0.48 -0.09 -3.91
CA LEU A 47 -0.34 -1.45 -4.43
C LEU A 47 1.05 -1.69 -5.00
N SER A 48 1.54 -0.75 -5.80
CA SER A 48 2.80 -0.87 -6.51
C SER A 48 4.01 -0.87 -5.57
N THR A 49 4.08 0.12 -4.68
CA THR A 49 5.24 0.34 -3.82
C THR A 49 5.22 -0.49 -2.54
N MET A 50 4.07 -0.98 -2.12
CA MET A 50 3.87 -1.71 -0.85
C MET A 50 4.37 -0.92 0.38
N LEU A 51 4.42 0.42 0.31
CA LEU A 51 4.88 1.28 1.40
C LEU A 51 3.91 1.26 2.59
N ARG A 52 4.42 1.55 3.77
CA ARG A 52 3.57 1.81 4.94
C ARG A 52 2.81 3.13 4.74
N SER A 53 1.65 3.26 5.38
CA SER A 53 0.80 4.44 5.22
C SER A 53 1.52 5.76 5.52
N GLY A 54 2.39 5.80 6.53
CA GLY A 54 3.17 6.99 6.88
C GLY A 54 4.19 7.34 5.80
N ASP A 55 4.90 6.34 5.27
CA ASP A 55 5.88 6.55 4.20
C ASP A 55 5.19 6.97 2.90
N LEU A 56 4.07 6.31 2.55
CA LEU A 56 3.33 6.57 1.32
C LEU A 56 2.79 7.99 1.22
N VAL A 57 2.14 8.50 2.29
CA VAL A 57 1.53 9.84 2.25
C VAL A 57 2.57 10.98 2.21
N ARG A 58 3.83 10.68 2.55
CA ARG A 58 4.93 11.65 2.53
C ARG A 58 5.70 11.70 1.21
N LEU A 59 5.31 10.89 0.22
CA LEU A 59 5.96 10.94 -1.09
C LEU A 59 5.79 12.32 -1.72
N LYS A 60 6.90 12.85 -2.22
CA LYS A 60 6.94 14.08 -3.02
C LYS A 60 7.02 13.74 -4.49
N VAL A 61 6.74 14.71 -5.34
CA VAL A 61 6.92 14.59 -6.79
C VAL A 61 8.37 14.23 -7.12
N SER A 62 9.36 14.88 -6.47
CA SER A 62 10.80 14.61 -6.64
C SER A 62 11.23 13.19 -6.26
N ASP A 63 10.48 12.46 -5.43
CA ASP A 63 10.79 11.06 -5.14
C ASP A 63 10.53 10.18 -6.36
N VAL A 64 9.47 10.47 -7.12
CA VAL A 64 8.94 9.65 -8.22
C VAL A 64 9.31 10.16 -9.61
N ARG A 65 9.76 11.42 -9.74
CA ARG A 65 10.28 12.02 -10.98
C ARG A 65 11.80 12.24 -10.88
N ASP A 66 12.48 12.15 -12.01
CA ASP A 66 13.89 12.53 -12.15
C ASP A 66 14.05 14.05 -12.44
N SER A 67 15.28 14.50 -12.58
CA SER A 67 15.59 15.90 -12.87
C SER A 67 15.13 16.39 -14.25
N LEU A 68 14.75 15.49 -15.15
CA LEU A 68 14.19 15.77 -16.45
C LEU A 68 12.64 15.74 -16.44
N GLY A 69 12.04 15.53 -15.25
CA GLY A 69 10.59 15.42 -15.09
C GLY A 69 10.00 14.08 -15.52
N GLN A 70 10.84 13.07 -15.83
CA GLN A 70 10.38 11.75 -16.24
C GLN A 70 10.05 10.87 -15.05
N MET A 71 9.01 10.05 -15.16
CA MET A 71 8.62 9.12 -14.09
C MET A 71 9.65 8.00 -13.94
N LYS A 72 10.18 7.87 -12.72
CA LYS A 72 11.08 6.78 -12.35
C LYS A 72 10.36 5.43 -12.36
N ARG A 73 11.08 4.36 -12.68
CA ARG A 73 10.60 2.97 -12.55
C ARG A 73 10.82 2.42 -11.14
N SER A 74 11.82 2.93 -10.44
CA SER A 74 12.11 2.63 -9.03
C SER A 74 12.73 3.85 -8.35
N PHE A 75 12.65 3.88 -7.02
CA PHE A 75 13.31 4.89 -6.20
C PHE A 75 13.62 4.33 -4.82
N THR A 76 14.60 4.92 -4.14
CA THR A 76 14.94 4.55 -2.75
C THR A 76 14.26 5.50 -1.77
N ILE A 77 13.58 4.95 -0.78
CA ILE A 77 12.99 5.71 0.32
C ILE A 77 13.58 5.26 1.66
N ARG A 78 13.86 6.21 2.54
CA ARG A 78 14.21 5.90 3.93
C ARG A 78 12.93 5.75 4.76
N MET A 79 12.67 4.52 5.19
CA MET A 79 11.48 4.16 5.95
C MET A 79 11.45 4.85 7.32
N GLU A 80 10.37 5.57 7.64
CA GLU A 80 10.20 6.29 8.91
C GLU A 80 10.40 5.38 10.14
N LYS A 81 9.77 4.22 10.15
CA LYS A 81 9.78 3.33 11.33
C LYS A 81 11.13 2.65 11.58
N THR A 82 11.93 2.41 10.56
CA THR A 82 13.16 1.60 10.67
C THR A 82 14.41 2.37 10.31
N SER A 83 14.27 3.57 9.76
CA SER A 83 15.35 4.41 9.20
C SER A 83 16.21 3.71 8.15
N LYS A 84 15.77 2.55 7.64
CA LYS A 84 16.47 1.78 6.62
C LYS A 84 16.08 2.27 5.23
N PRO A 85 17.04 2.39 4.29
CA PRO A 85 16.71 2.60 2.91
C PRO A 85 16.08 1.33 2.33
N VAL A 86 15.04 1.51 1.53
CA VAL A 86 14.39 0.42 0.79
C VAL A 86 14.15 0.91 -0.63
N GLU A 87 14.59 0.13 -1.61
CA GLU A 87 14.24 0.37 -3.00
C GLU A 87 12.83 -0.16 -3.27
N VAL A 88 12.01 0.68 -3.89
CA VAL A 88 10.64 0.35 -4.28
C VAL A 88 10.46 0.54 -5.78
N THR A 89 9.66 -0.32 -6.40
CA THR A 89 9.31 -0.24 -7.82
C THR A 89 7.96 0.45 -8.00
N ILE A 90 7.81 1.18 -9.11
CA ILE A 90 6.54 1.78 -9.52
C ILE A 90 6.05 1.08 -10.79
N SER A 91 4.85 0.50 -10.75
CA SER A 91 4.22 -0.13 -11.92
C SER A 91 3.81 0.93 -12.95
N GLU A 92 3.59 0.51 -14.20
CA GLU A 92 3.11 1.41 -15.26
C GLU A 92 1.81 2.10 -14.87
N THR A 93 0.81 1.34 -14.41
CA THR A 93 -0.48 1.88 -13.97
C THR A 93 -0.35 2.89 -12.83
N ALA A 94 0.61 2.70 -11.93
CA ALA A 94 0.87 3.67 -10.85
C ALA A 94 1.55 4.93 -11.38
N ARG A 95 2.48 4.81 -12.36
CA ARG A 95 3.12 5.97 -13.00
C ARG A 95 2.11 6.83 -13.74
N GLU A 96 1.27 6.21 -14.57
CA GLU A 96 0.19 6.90 -15.29
C GLU A 96 -0.77 7.63 -14.34
N ALA A 97 -1.19 6.97 -13.26
CA ALA A 97 -2.08 7.59 -12.28
C ALA A 97 -1.43 8.74 -11.50
N ILE A 98 -0.12 8.63 -11.19
CA ILE A 98 0.64 9.72 -10.56
C ILE A 98 0.81 10.89 -11.54
N GLU A 99 1.13 10.65 -12.81
CA GLU A 99 1.24 11.71 -13.82
C GLU A 99 -0.08 12.45 -13.99
N ALA A 100 -1.20 11.71 -14.07
CA ALA A 100 -2.53 12.30 -14.13
C ALA A 100 -2.81 13.17 -12.89
N LEU A 101 -2.40 12.74 -11.70
CA LEU A 101 -2.55 13.51 -10.46
C LEU A 101 -1.71 14.80 -10.48
N ILE A 102 -0.45 14.72 -10.91
CA ILE A 102 0.45 15.88 -10.99
C ILE A 102 -0.11 16.90 -11.97
N ALA A 103 -0.54 16.47 -13.16
CA ALA A 103 -1.15 17.33 -14.17
C ALA A 103 -2.47 17.95 -13.68
N HIS A 104 -3.33 17.16 -13.03
CA HIS A 104 -4.62 17.62 -12.51
C HIS A 104 -4.47 18.71 -11.44
N ASN A 105 -3.47 18.59 -10.56
CA ASN A 105 -3.26 19.53 -9.46
C ASN A 105 -2.27 20.65 -9.78
N GLY A 106 -1.53 20.59 -10.89
CA GLY A 106 -0.48 21.55 -11.23
C GLY A 106 0.61 21.66 -10.16
N ILE A 107 1.04 20.52 -9.59
CA ILE A 107 2.03 20.49 -8.50
C ILE A 107 3.45 20.32 -9.05
N ASP A 108 4.40 20.99 -8.40
CA ASP A 108 5.83 20.93 -8.72
C ASP A 108 6.59 19.88 -7.87
N ASP A 109 7.87 19.72 -8.14
CA ASP A 109 8.72 18.69 -7.55
C ASP A 109 8.83 18.74 -6.02
N GLN A 110 8.65 19.89 -5.40
CA GLN A 110 8.76 20.06 -3.94
C GLN A 110 7.47 19.70 -3.20
N HIS A 111 6.36 19.60 -3.93
CA HIS A 111 5.07 19.29 -3.33
C HIS A 111 4.93 17.80 -2.98
N TYR A 112 4.16 17.54 -1.92
CA TYR A 112 3.69 16.18 -1.62
C TYR A 112 2.68 15.72 -2.67
N LEU A 113 2.80 14.47 -3.12
CA LEU A 113 1.85 13.86 -4.06
C LEU A 113 0.44 13.78 -3.47
N PHE A 114 0.34 13.42 -2.20
CA PHE A 114 -0.94 13.14 -1.56
C PHE A 114 -1.25 14.18 -0.48
N THR A 115 -2.05 15.16 -0.85
CA THR A 115 -2.56 16.20 0.04
C THR A 115 -4.04 15.96 0.36
N ALA A 116 -4.58 16.69 1.34
CA ALA A 116 -5.99 16.65 1.69
C ALA A 116 -6.49 18.06 2.01
N PRO A 117 -7.74 18.42 1.61
CA PRO A 117 -8.32 19.74 1.88
C PRO A 117 -8.38 20.10 3.38
N THR A 118 -8.36 19.08 4.25
CA THR A 118 -8.40 19.23 5.71
C THR A 118 -7.03 19.52 6.33
N ARG A 119 -5.98 19.65 5.51
CA ARG A 119 -4.60 19.96 5.96
C ARG A 119 -4.17 21.33 5.45
N PRO A 120 -3.27 22.02 6.18
CA PRO A 120 -2.65 23.23 5.69
C PRO A 120 -2.04 23.02 4.29
N LYS A 121 -2.08 24.08 3.46
CA LYS A 121 -1.49 24.07 2.13
C LYS A 121 0.01 23.71 2.23
N GLY A 122 0.45 22.78 1.40
CA GLY A 122 1.84 22.31 1.40
C GLY A 122 2.14 21.14 2.36
N GLU A 123 1.15 20.67 3.15
CA GLU A 123 1.31 19.50 3.99
C GLU A 123 0.77 18.22 3.33
N HIS A 124 1.42 17.10 3.64
CA HIS A 124 0.96 15.79 3.19
C HIS A 124 -0.34 15.37 3.90
N MET A 125 -1.09 14.49 3.26
CA MET A 125 -2.28 13.85 3.85
C MET A 125 -1.91 13.12 5.16
N ALA A 126 -2.75 13.25 6.18
CA ALA A 126 -2.59 12.47 7.41
C ALA A 126 -2.92 10.99 7.18
N SER A 127 -2.16 10.07 7.81
CA SER A 127 -2.43 8.63 7.71
C SER A 127 -3.83 8.23 8.19
N VAL A 128 -4.45 9.03 9.07
CA VAL A 128 -5.85 8.82 9.49
C VAL A 128 -6.82 9.10 8.35
N THR A 129 -6.57 10.12 7.55
CA THR A 129 -7.36 10.44 6.34
C THR A 129 -7.23 9.31 5.32
N TYR A 130 -6.01 8.84 5.05
CA TYR A 130 -5.80 7.71 4.16
C TYR A 130 -6.54 6.45 4.63
N ARG A 131 -6.55 6.16 5.94
CA ARG A 131 -7.34 5.03 6.49
C ARG A 131 -8.84 5.19 6.26
N LYS A 132 -9.38 6.43 6.34
CA LYS A 132 -10.79 6.71 5.99
C LYS A 132 -11.06 6.43 4.51
N LEU A 133 -10.20 6.93 3.61
CA LEU A 133 -10.34 6.70 2.17
C LEU A 133 -10.39 5.20 1.83
N VAL A 134 -9.51 4.38 2.40
CA VAL A 134 -9.57 2.92 2.18
C VAL A 134 -10.91 2.33 2.57
N LYS A 135 -11.52 2.80 3.66
CA LYS A 135 -12.86 2.36 4.07
C LYS A 135 -13.95 2.81 3.10
N ASP A 136 -13.83 4.03 2.59
CA ASP A 136 -14.78 4.57 1.62
C ASP A 136 -14.64 3.84 0.28
N TRP A 137 -13.42 3.50 -0.16
CA TRP A 137 -13.19 2.66 -1.35
C TRP A 137 -13.80 1.27 -1.21
N CYS A 138 -13.71 0.63 -0.03
CA CYS A 138 -14.39 -0.63 0.20
C CYS A 138 -15.91 -0.52 0.01
N ARG A 139 -16.52 0.57 0.49
CA ARG A 139 -17.97 0.82 0.29
C ARG A 139 -18.35 0.99 -1.18
N LEU A 140 -17.47 1.61 -2.00
CA LEU A 140 -17.71 1.80 -3.43
C LEU A 140 -17.92 0.47 -4.20
N ILE A 141 -17.29 -0.61 -3.71
CA ILE A 141 -17.40 -1.94 -4.33
C ILE A 141 -18.07 -2.96 -3.39
N HIS A 142 -18.91 -2.47 -2.47
CA HIS A 142 -19.73 -3.28 -1.57
C HIS A 142 -18.96 -4.27 -0.68
N LEU A 143 -17.72 -3.94 -0.30
CA LEU A 143 -16.96 -4.72 0.67
C LEU A 143 -17.23 -4.23 2.10
N ASP A 144 -17.18 -5.14 3.07
CA ASP A 144 -17.19 -4.77 4.49
C ASP A 144 -15.93 -4.00 4.88
N PRO A 145 -16.02 -2.68 5.21
CA PRO A 145 -14.86 -1.88 5.54
C PRO A 145 -14.12 -2.35 6.81
N ALA A 146 -14.76 -3.17 7.65
CA ALA A 146 -14.12 -3.70 8.86
C ALA A 146 -13.01 -4.69 8.55
N GLN A 147 -13.08 -5.38 7.40
CA GLN A 147 -12.12 -6.39 6.98
C GLN A 147 -10.85 -5.80 6.36
N TYR A 148 -10.86 -4.52 5.95
CA TYR A 148 -9.79 -3.90 5.17
C TYR A 148 -9.20 -2.67 5.87
N SER A 149 -7.95 -2.35 5.50
CA SER A 149 -7.21 -1.18 6.01
C SER A 149 -6.08 -0.81 5.03
N THR A 150 -5.29 0.20 5.35
CA THR A 150 -4.06 0.53 4.62
C THR A 150 -3.07 -0.64 4.58
N HIS A 151 -3.07 -1.50 5.61
CA HIS A 151 -2.27 -2.74 5.62
C HIS A 151 -2.77 -3.77 4.60
N SER A 152 -4.07 -3.78 4.27
CA SER A 152 -4.62 -4.63 3.22
C SER A 152 -3.98 -4.34 1.87
N LEU A 153 -3.88 -3.06 1.49
CA LEU A 153 -3.21 -2.64 0.24
C LEU A 153 -1.75 -3.08 0.21
N ARG A 154 -1.03 -2.82 1.31
CA ARG A 154 0.37 -3.24 1.42
C ARG A 154 0.56 -4.75 1.32
N ARG A 155 -0.38 -5.57 1.83
CA ARG A 155 -0.35 -7.05 1.76
C ARG A 155 -0.75 -7.60 0.40
N THR A 156 -1.53 -6.87 -0.37
CA THR A 156 -2.17 -7.38 -1.59
C THR A 156 -1.15 -7.87 -2.61
N ARG A 157 -0.22 -7.01 -3.04
CA ARG A 157 0.80 -7.40 -4.04
C ARG A 157 1.72 -8.53 -3.54
N PRO A 158 2.25 -8.49 -2.31
CA PRO A 158 3.02 -9.60 -1.75
C PRO A 158 2.26 -10.93 -1.73
N SER A 159 0.97 -10.92 -1.36
CA SER A 159 0.15 -12.13 -1.36
C SER A 159 -0.07 -12.70 -2.77
N ILE A 160 -0.24 -11.84 -3.78
CA ILE A 160 -0.35 -12.26 -5.18
C ILE A 160 0.98 -12.85 -5.67
N ILE A 161 2.11 -12.18 -5.39
CA ILE A 161 3.44 -12.67 -5.77
C ILE A 161 3.70 -14.03 -5.12
N TYR A 162 3.42 -14.17 -3.83
CA TYR A 162 3.63 -15.42 -3.11
C TYR A 162 2.82 -16.57 -3.71
N ARG A 163 1.53 -16.36 -3.94
CA ARG A 163 0.67 -17.39 -4.55
C ARG A 163 1.13 -17.83 -5.95
N ARG A 164 1.76 -16.94 -6.71
CA ARG A 164 2.26 -17.23 -8.05
C ARG A 164 3.64 -17.87 -8.08
N THR A 165 4.47 -17.61 -7.09
CA THR A 165 5.91 -17.93 -7.14
C THR A 165 6.42 -18.79 -5.98
N GLY A 166 5.71 -18.83 -4.86
CA GLY A 166 6.19 -19.44 -3.61
C GLY A 166 7.41 -18.73 -2.98
N ASN A 167 7.95 -17.67 -3.62
CA ASN A 167 9.24 -17.08 -3.24
C ASN A 167 9.13 -16.11 -2.05
N LEU A 168 9.15 -16.68 -0.85
CA LEU A 168 9.05 -15.94 0.40
C LEU A 168 10.24 -14.98 0.64
N ARG A 169 11.45 -15.35 0.17
CA ARG A 169 12.65 -14.52 0.35
C ARG A 169 12.56 -13.23 -0.45
N SER A 170 12.11 -13.29 -1.69
CA SER A 170 11.91 -12.09 -2.51
C SER A 170 10.90 -11.14 -1.85
N ILE A 171 9.81 -11.68 -1.30
CA ILE A 171 8.80 -10.86 -0.60
C ILE A 171 9.38 -10.22 0.67
N GLN A 172 10.20 -10.96 1.42
CA GLN A 172 10.88 -10.41 2.59
C GLN A 172 11.72 -9.18 2.22
N LEU A 173 12.48 -9.25 1.14
CA LEU A 173 13.31 -8.15 0.64
C LEU A 173 12.45 -6.96 0.19
N LEU A 174 11.42 -7.20 -0.62
CA LEU A 174 10.49 -6.18 -1.10
C LEU A 174 9.79 -5.42 0.04
N LEU A 175 9.46 -6.09 1.14
CA LEU A 175 8.82 -5.48 2.29
C LEU A 175 9.81 -4.81 3.26
N GLY A 176 11.11 -5.07 3.11
CA GLY A 176 12.16 -4.63 4.03
C GLY A 176 12.04 -5.28 5.42
N HIS A 177 11.59 -6.54 5.49
CA HIS A 177 11.48 -7.28 6.74
C HIS A 177 12.84 -7.83 7.20
N SER A 178 13.16 -7.67 8.48
CA SER A 178 14.45 -8.10 9.04
C SER A 178 14.59 -9.62 9.15
N ASN A 179 13.49 -10.36 9.26
CA ASN A 179 13.50 -11.82 9.27
C ASN A 179 12.30 -12.41 8.51
N ILE A 180 12.43 -13.66 8.11
CA ILE A 180 11.44 -14.36 7.28
C ILE A 180 10.13 -14.67 8.04
N GLY A 181 10.19 -14.92 9.35
CA GLY A 181 9.02 -15.16 10.18
C GLY A 181 8.07 -13.94 10.25
N MET A 182 8.62 -12.72 10.12
CA MET A 182 7.76 -11.54 9.95
C MET A 182 6.98 -11.58 8.64
N THR A 183 7.58 -12.08 7.57
CA THR A 183 6.95 -12.19 6.26
C THR A 183 5.91 -13.29 6.24
N GLN A 184 6.19 -14.46 6.85
CA GLN A 184 5.23 -15.55 7.00
C GLN A 184 3.97 -15.09 7.73
N ARG A 185 4.11 -14.54 8.95
CA ARG A 185 2.99 -13.97 9.70
C ARG A 185 2.27 -12.85 8.96
N TYR A 186 3.02 -12.04 8.21
CA TYR A 186 2.45 -10.96 7.41
C TYR A 186 1.59 -11.48 6.26
N LEU A 187 1.99 -12.56 5.60
CA LEU A 187 1.21 -13.24 4.56
C LEU A 187 0.09 -14.10 5.13
N GLY A 188 0.13 -14.44 6.42
CA GLY A 188 -0.81 -15.36 7.05
C GLY A 188 -0.54 -16.81 6.63
N ILE A 189 0.73 -17.18 6.46
CA ILE A 189 1.15 -18.54 6.18
C ILE A 189 1.20 -19.26 7.53
N GLU A 190 0.37 -20.27 7.68
CA GLU A 190 0.25 -21.09 8.88
C GLU A 190 0.78 -22.52 8.60
N GLU A 191 0.96 -23.30 9.64
CA GLU A 191 1.46 -24.68 9.55
C GLU A 191 0.49 -25.56 8.71
N GLU A 192 -0.81 -25.26 8.78
CA GLU A 192 -1.84 -25.96 8.03
C GLU A 192 -1.67 -25.80 6.51
N ASP A 193 -1.21 -24.63 6.03
CA ASP A 193 -0.88 -24.42 4.61
C ASP A 193 0.23 -25.37 4.14
N ALA A 194 1.23 -25.66 5.01
CA ALA A 194 2.31 -26.58 4.69
C ALA A 194 1.82 -28.04 4.66
N LEU A 195 0.91 -28.42 5.57
CA LEU A 195 0.30 -29.74 5.58
C LEU A 195 -0.59 -29.97 4.36
N ASP A 196 -1.34 -28.96 3.91
CA ASP A 196 -2.15 -29.03 2.72
C ASP A 196 -1.29 -29.19 1.45
N LEU A 197 -0.16 -28.46 1.39
CA LEU A 197 0.81 -28.66 0.29
C LEU A 197 1.39 -30.07 0.28
N ALA A 198 1.74 -30.62 1.44
CA ALA A 198 2.24 -31.99 1.52
C ALA A 198 1.21 -33.02 1.04
N ARG A 199 -0.07 -32.85 1.38
CA ARG A 199 -1.17 -33.71 0.89
C ARG A 199 -1.40 -33.61 -0.61
N GLN A 200 -1.19 -32.42 -1.21
CA GLN A 200 -1.37 -32.19 -2.65
C GLN A 200 -0.22 -32.76 -3.50
N HIS A 201 0.93 -33.02 -2.89
CA HIS A 201 2.15 -33.49 -3.55
C HIS A 201 2.65 -34.80 -2.95
N GLU A 202 1.72 -35.74 -2.69
CA GLU A 202 2.08 -37.11 -2.30
C GLU A 202 2.84 -37.80 -3.46
N VAL A 203 3.99 -38.45 -3.13
CA VAL A 203 4.87 -39.15 -4.07
C VAL A 203 4.53 -40.61 -4.07
#